data_4dafee4c4347ecbcc11f78066a5c22b8
#
_entry.id   4dafee4c4347ecbcc11f78066a5c22b8
#
_cell.length_a   1.000
_cell.length_b   1.000
_cell.length_c   1.000
_cell.angle_alpha   90.00
_cell.angle_beta   90.00
_cell.angle_gamma   90.00
#
_symmetry.space_group_name_H-M   'P 1'
#
loop_
_entity.id
_entity.type
_entity.pdbx_description
1 polymer ?
#
loop_
_entity_poly.entity_id
_entity_poly.type
_entity_poly.pdbx_seq_one_letter_code
_entity_poly.pdbx_strand_id
1 'polypeptide(L)'
;MRLEITRTEGLRNDLLLRLGRSEISGAQLSVVNRDRLMALPGMPRHRDATDDEARGIADAKLPIEVHLERLGVVDGEGRARRRAVAISNRNLGTNHGHVAWQRGERPRLFRIHEDPILPRVASFLTVRSGDAIAIEELEIDPAQDRLVDRDGRDASDRLEWATVGQRVVRAGRVTPIEEIAAHFYDVRHVLAFDPRREDGERIRQAIYDGYPATFAANVQRAWRERGVPRARYVHNAVGVNANEVIVVQREGTIEEIGQALVEAGAEDGVILDNGGSVVCWVWWANAYRGGIISPTVDYRPPGTSAIVFELKGPLNVEMPGGSVSYSTW
;
A
#
# COMPACT_ATOMS: atom_id res chain seq x y z
N MET A 1 5.97 12.01 -16.81
CA MET A 1 5.79 10.77 -16.01
C MET A 1 6.73 9.71 -16.52
N ARG A 2 7.37 8.97 -15.64
CA ARG A 2 8.40 7.98 -16.00
C ARG A 2 8.24 6.74 -15.12
N LEU A 3 8.26 5.58 -15.74
CA LEU A 3 8.32 4.28 -15.10
C LEU A 3 9.60 3.57 -15.53
N GLU A 4 10.48 3.29 -14.59
CA GLU A 4 11.66 2.49 -14.77
C GLU A 4 11.39 1.08 -14.24
N ILE A 5 11.70 0.08 -15.06
CA ILE A 5 11.58 -1.33 -14.70
C ILE A 5 12.98 -1.93 -14.79
N THR A 6 13.47 -2.45 -13.69
CA THR A 6 14.75 -3.15 -13.63
C THR A 6 14.50 -4.62 -13.31
N ARG A 7 15.01 -5.52 -14.14
CA ARG A 7 14.97 -6.95 -13.84
C ARG A 7 16.04 -7.29 -12.81
N THR A 8 15.63 -7.93 -11.74
CA THR A 8 16.53 -8.56 -10.78
C THR A 8 16.70 -10.05 -11.08
N GLU A 9 17.75 -10.67 -10.58
CA GLU A 9 17.93 -12.11 -10.65
C GLU A 9 16.72 -12.82 -10.04
N GLY A 10 16.13 -13.80 -10.76
CA GLY A 10 15.01 -14.59 -10.26
C GLY A 10 13.61 -14.17 -10.73
N LEU A 11 13.47 -13.55 -11.91
CA LEU A 11 12.18 -13.20 -12.55
C LEU A 11 11.36 -12.09 -11.83
N ARG A 12 11.93 -11.38 -10.90
CA ARG A 12 11.29 -10.24 -10.24
C ARG A 12 11.68 -8.94 -10.94
N ASN A 13 10.77 -7.98 -10.93
CA ASN A 13 11.05 -6.65 -11.45
C ASN A 13 11.06 -5.66 -10.28
N ASP A 14 12.10 -4.85 -10.20
CA ASP A 14 12.07 -3.64 -9.40
C ASP A 14 11.42 -2.53 -10.22
N LEU A 15 10.53 -1.77 -9.61
CA LEU A 15 9.81 -0.67 -10.23
C LEU A 15 10.15 0.64 -9.52
N LEU A 16 10.48 1.64 -10.30
CA LEU A 16 10.54 3.04 -9.88
C LEU A 16 9.60 3.86 -10.77
N LEU A 17 8.54 4.39 -10.19
CA LEU A 17 7.57 5.22 -10.89
C LEU A 17 7.68 6.66 -10.37
N ARG A 18 7.83 7.62 -11.27
CA ARG A 18 7.90 9.05 -10.97
C ARG A 18 6.72 9.75 -11.67
N LEU A 19 5.82 10.30 -10.88
CA LEU A 19 4.65 11.02 -11.34
C LEU A 19 4.79 12.49 -10.99
N GLY A 20 4.95 13.35 -11.98
CA GLY A 20 4.94 14.80 -11.76
C GLY A 20 3.58 15.24 -11.21
N ARG A 21 3.55 16.04 -10.16
CA ARG A 21 2.28 16.50 -9.55
C ARG A 21 1.38 17.24 -10.55
N SER A 22 1.97 18.02 -11.45
CA SER A 22 1.22 18.72 -12.51
C SER A 22 0.60 17.77 -13.54
N GLU A 23 1.08 16.55 -13.63
CA GLU A 23 0.65 15.53 -14.58
C GLU A 23 -0.40 14.58 -13.99
N ILE A 24 -0.60 14.59 -12.67
CA ILE A 24 -1.69 13.90 -12.00
C ILE A 24 -2.96 14.73 -12.16
N SER A 25 -4.04 14.14 -12.62
CA SER A 25 -5.37 14.77 -12.74
C SER A 25 -6.30 14.43 -11.59
N GLY A 26 -5.93 13.45 -10.78
CA GLY A 26 -6.68 13.03 -9.60
C GLY A 26 -6.00 11.86 -8.92
N ALA A 27 -6.30 11.66 -7.66
CA ALA A 27 -5.86 10.50 -6.89
C ALA A 27 -7.04 9.96 -6.08
N GLN A 28 -7.32 8.67 -6.25
CA GLN A 28 -8.49 8.01 -5.66
C GLN A 28 -8.04 6.83 -4.79
N LEU A 29 -8.77 6.62 -3.69
CA LEU A 29 -8.61 5.46 -2.82
C LEU A 29 -9.84 4.58 -2.95
N SER A 30 -9.66 3.30 -3.25
CA SER A 30 -10.70 2.29 -3.14
C SER A 30 -10.45 1.41 -1.92
N VAL A 31 -11.43 1.30 -1.05
CA VAL A 31 -11.42 0.41 0.11
C VAL A 31 -12.59 -0.55 0.00
N VAL A 32 -12.32 -1.85 0.11
CA VAL A 32 -13.36 -2.90 0.09
C VAL A 32 -13.13 -3.81 1.28
N ASN A 33 -14.21 -4.09 2.01
CA ASN A 33 -14.15 -5.07 3.07
C ASN A 33 -13.72 -6.43 2.50
N ARG A 34 -12.80 -7.12 3.17
CA ARG A 34 -12.25 -8.41 2.72
C ARG A 34 -13.33 -9.43 2.40
N ASP A 35 -14.32 -9.57 3.27
CA ASP A 35 -15.37 -10.58 3.10
C ASP A 35 -16.25 -10.27 1.88
N ARG A 36 -16.52 -8.99 1.63
CA ARG A 36 -17.21 -8.54 0.41
C ARG A 36 -16.38 -8.80 -0.84
N LEU A 37 -15.07 -8.54 -0.77
CA LEU A 37 -14.17 -8.77 -1.89
C LEU A 37 -14.11 -10.26 -2.24
N MET A 38 -13.98 -11.13 -1.23
CA MET A 38 -13.93 -12.58 -1.40
C MET A 38 -15.28 -13.20 -1.84
N ALA A 39 -16.38 -12.48 -1.67
CA ALA A 39 -17.70 -12.92 -2.12
C ALA A 39 -18.02 -12.55 -3.58
N LEU A 40 -17.17 -11.75 -4.24
CA LEU A 40 -17.37 -11.36 -5.62
C LEU A 40 -17.15 -12.55 -6.58
N PRO A 41 -17.95 -12.68 -7.63
CA PRO A 41 -17.74 -13.71 -8.65
C PRO A 41 -16.35 -13.59 -9.28
N GLY A 42 -15.69 -14.73 -9.48
CA GLY A 42 -14.36 -14.79 -10.10
C GLY A 42 -13.19 -14.47 -9.17
N MET A 43 -13.42 -14.22 -7.87
CA MET A 43 -12.33 -14.04 -6.93
C MET A 43 -11.75 -15.39 -6.52
N PRO A 44 -10.40 -15.54 -6.49
CA PRO A 44 -9.76 -16.78 -6.08
C PRO A 44 -10.08 -17.11 -4.63
N ARG A 45 -10.52 -18.32 -4.40
CA ARG A 45 -10.64 -18.85 -3.06
C ARG A 45 -9.27 -19.14 -2.47
N HIS A 46 -9.17 -19.26 -1.18
CA HIS A 46 -7.95 -19.33 -0.38
C HIS A 46 -6.97 -20.44 -0.83
N ARG A 47 -5.74 -20.44 -0.29
CA ARG A 47 -4.58 -21.32 -0.54
C ARG A 47 -4.82 -22.85 -0.57
N ASP A 48 -6.01 -23.29 -0.17
CA ASP A 48 -6.40 -24.71 -0.18
C ASP A 48 -7.22 -25.11 -1.43
N ALA A 49 -7.18 -24.23 -2.47
CA ALA A 49 -7.82 -24.52 -3.74
C ALA A 49 -7.22 -25.76 -4.39
N THR A 50 -8.07 -26.66 -4.84
CA THR A 50 -7.67 -27.84 -5.61
C THR A 50 -7.09 -27.43 -6.97
N ASP A 51 -6.35 -28.31 -7.65
CA ASP A 51 -5.76 -28.04 -8.96
C ASP A 51 -6.80 -27.61 -10.01
N ASP A 52 -8.06 -28.03 -9.88
CA ASP A 52 -9.15 -27.61 -10.77
C ASP A 52 -9.65 -26.19 -10.45
N GLU A 53 -9.63 -25.79 -9.18
CA GLU A 53 -9.89 -24.42 -8.76
C GLU A 53 -8.75 -23.48 -9.18
N ALA A 54 -7.50 -23.97 -9.15
CA ALA A 54 -6.34 -23.24 -9.64
C ALA A 54 -6.38 -22.97 -11.15
N ARG A 55 -6.95 -23.89 -11.94
CA ARG A 55 -7.20 -23.67 -13.39
C ARG A 55 -8.30 -22.66 -13.64
N GLY A 56 -9.34 -22.60 -12.80
CA GLY A 56 -10.37 -21.56 -12.84
C GLY A 56 -9.88 -20.18 -12.45
N ILE A 57 -8.71 -20.07 -11.79
CA ILE A 57 -8.08 -18.79 -11.41
C ILE A 57 -7.56 -18.02 -12.64
N ALA A 58 -7.22 -18.71 -13.74
CA ALA A 58 -6.72 -18.06 -14.96
C ALA A 58 -7.71 -17.07 -15.57
N ASP A 59 -9.02 -17.27 -15.34
CA ASP A 59 -10.10 -16.38 -15.81
C ASP A 59 -10.65 -15.46 -14.69
N ALA A 60 -10.12 -15.56 -13.48
CA ALA A 60 -10.55 -14.75 -12.35
C ALA A 60 -10.02 -13.31 -12.49
N LYS A 61 -10.89 -12.33 -12.22
CA LYS A 61 -10.45 -10.94 -12.12
C LYS A 61 -9.45 -10.78 -10.97
N LEU A 62 -8.33 -10.13 -11.27
CA LEU A 62 -7.36 -9.79 -10.23
C LEU A 62 -7.98 -8.75 -9.28
N PRO A 63 -7.67 -8.81 -8.00
CA PRO A 63 -8.25 -7.89 -7.02
C PRO A 63 -8.06 -6.42 -7.33
N ILE A 64 -6.93 -6.05 -7.94
CA ILE A 64 -6.70 -4.67 -8.37
C ILE A 64 -7.70 -4.24 -9.45
N GLU A 65 -8.10 -5.13 -10.35
CA GLU A 65 -9.07 -4.86 -11.40
C GLU A 65 -10.46 -4.60 -10.83
N VAL A 66 -10.84 -5.31 -9.75
CA VAL A 66 -12.08 -5.03 -9.02
C VAL A 66 -12.10 -3.61 -8.45
N HIS A 67 -10.98 -3.16 -7.91
CA HIS A 67 -10.86 -1.77 -7.46
C HIS A 67 -10.93 -0.78 -8.62
N LEU A 68 -10.30 -1.09 -9.74
CA LEU A 68 -10.35 -0.25 -10.95
C LEU A 68 -11.74 -0.14 -11.55
N GLU A 69 -12.50 -1.23 -11.62
CA GLU A 69 -13.91 -1.22 -12.04
C GLU A 69 -14.75 -0.36 -11.11
N ARG A 70 -14.62 -0.56 -9.80
CA ARG A 70 -15.36 0.21 -8.80
C ARG A 70 -15.12 1.72 -8.91
N LEU A 71 -13.91 2.13 -9.25
CA LEU A 71 -13.54 3.52 -9.46
C LEU A 71 -13.84 4.02 -10.87
N GLY A 72 -14.36 3.16 -11.77
CA GLY A 72 -14.65 3.49 -13.15
C GLY A 72 -13.41 3.77 -14.00
N VAL A 73 -12.26 3.24 -13.62
CA VAL A 73 -11.01 3.32 -14.38
C VAL A 73 -11.00 2.33 -15.52
N VAL A 74 -11.58 1.15 -15.29
CA VAL A 74 -11.87 0.16 -16.33
C VAL A 74 -13.37 -0.14 -16.36
N ASP A 75 -13.86 -0.70 -17.47
CA ASP A 75 -15.22 -1.23 -17.56
C ASP A 75 -15.28 -2.71 -17.15
N GLY A 76 -16.49 -3.29 -17.18
CA GLY A 76 -16.72 -4.69 -16.82
C GLY A 76 -16.02 -5.72 -17.71
N GLU A 77 -15.48 -5.30 -18.86
CA GLU A 77 -14.68 -6.10 -19.77
C GLU A 77 -13.17 -5.83 -19.60
N GLY A 78 -12.76 -5.05 -18.59
CA GLY A 78 -11.37 -4.67 -18.32
C GLY A 78 -10.79 -3.65 -19.29
N ARG A 79 -11.63 -2.98 -20.10
CA ARG A 79 -11.14 -1.93 -21.01
C ARG A 79 -10.94 -0.64 -20.24
N ALA A 80 -9.75 -0.04 -20.40
CA ALA A 80 -9.42 1.20 -19.73
C ALA A 80 -10.27 2.37 -20.25
N ARG A 81 -10.93 3.08 -19.34
CA ARG A 81 -11.69 4.31 -19.56
C ARG A 81 -10.93 5.56 -19.22
N ARG A 82 -9.90 5.42 -18.38
CA ARG A 82 -9.06 6.52 -17.92
C ARG A 82 -7.59 6.11 -17.95
N ARG A 83 -6.72 7.10 -18.15
CA ARG A 83 -5.28 6.92 -18.01
C ARG A 83 -4.95 6.91 -16.53
N ALA A 84 -4.40 5.83 -16.05
CA ALA A 84 -4.12 5.70 -14.63
C ALA A 84 -2.95 4.75 -14.35
N VAL A 85 -2.41 4.91 -13.16
CA VAL A 85 -1.57 3.93 -12.47
C VAL A 85 -2.27 3.56 -11.18
N ALA A 86 -2.36 2.29 -10.89
CA ALA A 86 -2.90 1.80 -9.63
C ALA A 86 -1.87 0.95 -8.89
N ILE A 87 -1.81 1.13 -7.59
CA ILE A 87 -0.94 0.37 -6.70
C ILE A 87 -1.75 -0.27 -5.58
N SER A 88 -1.33 -1.46 -5.16
CA SER A 88 -1.91 -2.12 -4.01
C SER A 88 -1.63 -1.34 -2.73
N ASN A 89 -2.59 -1.38 -1.80
CA ASN A 89 -2.47 -0.77 -0.50
C ASN A 89 -3.04 -1.73 0.54
N ARG A 90 -2.16 -2.36 1.31
CA ARG A 90 -2.58 -3.28 2.37
C ARG A 90 -2.41 -2.71 3.75
N ASN A 91 -1.73 -1.56 3.84
CA ASN A 91 -1.52 -0.85 5.07
C ASN A 91 -0.69 -1.59 6.12
N LEU A 92 0.59 -1.30 6.10
CA LEU A 92 1.50 -1.72 7.15
C LEU A 92 1.53 -0.68 8.27
N GLY A 93 1.57 -1.14 9.49
CA GLY A 93 1.76 -0.28 10.67
C GLY A 93 0.56 -0.22 11.59
N THR A 94 -0.52 -0.92 11.28
CA THR A 94 -1.61 -1.15 12.21
C THR A 94 -1.75 -2.64 12.54
N ASN A 95 -2.25 -2.94 13.73
CA ASN A 95 -2.32 -4.30 14.25
C ASN A 95 -3.09 -5.28 13.42
N HIS A 96 -4.19 -4.85 12.89
CA HIS A 96 -5.22 -5.71 12.38
C HIS A 96 -5.82 -5.21 11.08
N GLY A 97 -5.02 -4.54 10.27
CA GLY A 97 -5.45 -4.24 8.94
C GLY A 97 -5.43 -2.78 8.58
N HIS A 98 -6.32 -2.43 7.69
CA HIS A 98 -6.32 -1.18 7.01
C HIS A 98 -7.00 -0.08 7.83
N VAL A 99 -6.29 1.00 8.05
CA VAL A 99 -6.89 2.25 8.53
C VAL A 99 -6.85 3.25 7.40
N ALA A 100 -8.02 3.68 6.99
CA ALA A 100 -8.19 4.72 6.00
C ALA A 100 -9.37 5.60 6.38
N TRP A 101 -9.30 6.83 5.94
CA TRP A 101 -10.39 7.78 6.04
C TRP A 101 -10.75 8.26 4.63
N GLN A 102 -12.02 8.46 4.36
CA GLN A 102 -12.49 8.94 3.06
C GLN A 102 -13.65 9.90 3.25
N ARG A 103 -13.61 11.02 2.53
CA ARG A 103 -14.71 11.96 2.44
C ARG A 103 -15.89 11.33 1.69
N GLY A 104 -17.09 11.61 2.13
CA GLY A 104 -18.33 11.18 1.50
C GLY A 104 -19.50 11.95 2.10
N GLU A 105 -20.74 11.53 1.84
CA GLU A 105 -21.93 12.10 2.51
C GLU A 105 -21.81 12.01 4.03
N ARG A 106 -21.12 10.96 4.52
CA ARG A 106 -20.65 10.83 5.92
C ARG A 106 -19.19 10.39 5.87
N PRO A 107 -18.23 11.23 6.31
CA PRO A 107 -16.84 10.84 6.45
C PRO A 107 -16.73 9.55 7.25
N ARG A 108 -15.92 8.61 6.77
CA ARG A 108 -15.75 7.31 7.42
C ARG A 108 -14.30 6.97 7.63
N LEU A 109 -14.00 6.53 8.84
CA LEU A 109 -12.79 5.82 9.16
C LEU A 109 -13.02 4.32 8.90
N PHE A 110 -12.36 3.80 7.85
CA PHE A 110 -12.41 2.38 7.54
C PHE A 110 -11.42 1.63 8.43
N ARG A 111 -11.92 0.63 9.13
CA ARG A 111 -11.12 -0.34 9.87
C ARG A 111 -11.48 -1.73 9.36
N ILE A 112 -10.48 -2.52 8.97
CA ILE A 112 -10.74 -3.84 8.39
C ILE A 112 -10.99 -4.89 9.47
N HIS A 113 -10.48 -4.65 10.68
CA HIS A 113 -10.72 -5.49 11.83
C HIS A 113 -11.15 -4.63 13.00
N GLU A 114 -12.09 -5.17 13.78
CA GLU A 114 -12.63 -4.54 14.99
C GLU A 114 -11.66 -4.61 16.18
N ASP A 115 -10.36 -4.49 15.94
CA ASP A 115 -9.43 -4.44 17.06
C ASP A 115 -9.46 -3.04 17.69
N PRO A 116 -9.68 -2.96 19.01
CA PRO A 116 -9.73 -1.69 19.72
C PRO A 116 -8.40 -0.94 19.78
N ILE A 117 -7.28 -1.61 19.45
CA ILE A 117 -5.96 -0.98 19.52
C ILE A 117 -5.58 -0.42 18.17
N LEU A 118 -5.87 0.86 18.00
CA LEU A 118 -5.27 1.67 16.95
C LEU A 118 -4.11 2.47 17.54
N PRO A 119 -3.05 2.71 16.76
CA PRO A 119 -2.08 3.72 17.16
C PRO A 119 -2.81 5.05 17.30
N ARG A 120 -2.51 5.76 18.38
CA ARG A 120 -3.11 7.09 18.58
C ARG A 120 -2.69 8.04 17.48
N VAL A 121 -1.42 8.01 17.08
CA VAL A 121 -0.84 8.80 15.99
C VAL A 121 -0.24 7.87 14.96
N ALA A 122 -0.51 8.11 13.68
CA ALA A 122 0.07 7.36 12.58
C ALA A 122 0.47 8.28 11.43
N SER A 123 1.34 7.78 10.55
CA SER A 123 1.67 8.45 9.30
C SER A 123 0.69 8.04 8.22
N PHE A 124 0.16 9.02 7.52
CA PHE A 124 -0.82 8.83 6.45
C PHE A 124 -0.30 9.38 5.13
N LEU A 125 -0.49 8.62 4.07
CA LEU A 125 -0.56 9.20 2.74
C LEU A 125 -1.93 9.85 2.61
N THR A 126 -1.95 11.14 2.31
CA THR A 126 -3.17 11.96 2.26
C THR A 126 -3.35 12.60 0.90
N VAL A 127 -4.60 12.78 0.50
CA VAL A 127 -4.99 13.65 -0.59
C VAL A 127 -5.91 14.72 -0.03
N ARG A 128 -5.53 15.97 -0.22
CA ARG A 128 -6.30 17.13 0.20
C ARG A 128 -7.20 17.61 -0.92
N SER A 129 -8.22 18.38 -0.58
CA SER A 129 -9.03 19.11 -1.56
C SER A 129 -8.13 19.89 -2.52
N GLY A 130 -8.34 19.69 -3.84
CA GLY A 130 -7.46 20.23 -4.87
C GLY A 130 -6.30 19.31 -5.26
N ASP A 131 -6.41 17.99 -4.97
CA ASP A 131 -5.49 16.92 -5.38
C ASP A 131 -4.05 17.05 -4.82
N ALA A 132 -3.86 17.81 -3.76
CA ALA A 132 -2.55 17.90 -3.11
C ALA A 132 -2.25 16.64 -2.32
N ILE A 133 -1.23 15.89 -2.77
CA ILE A 133 -0.79 14.64 -2.16
C ILE A 133 0.31 14.94 -1.14
N ALA A 134 0.20 14.42 0.07
CA ALA A 134 1.17 14.63 1.15
C ALA A 134 1.31 13.38 2.03
N ILE A 135 2.34 13.38 2.87
CA ILE A 135 2.48 12.41 3.96
C ILE A 135 2.45 13.18 5.27
N GLU A 136 1.45 12.90 6.09
CA GLU A 136 1.15 13.62 7.32
C GLU A 136 1.07 12.68 8.51
N GLU A 137 1.43 13.19 9.69
CA GLU A 137 1.13 12.50 10.95
C GLU A 137 -0.18 13.04 11.50
N LEU A 138 -1.14 12.12 11.69
CA LEU A 138 -2.48 12.44 12.17
C LEU A 138 -2.84 11.54 13.34
N GLU A 139 -3.60 12.08 14.28
CA GLU A 139 -4.22 11.32 15.37
C GLU A 139 -5.52 10.71 14.87
N ILE A 140 -5.77 9.47 15.26
CA ILE A 140 -6.97 8.74 14.92
C ILE A 140 -7.97 8.90 16.06
N ASP A 141 -9.14 9.49 15.80
CA ASP A 141 -10.28 9.56 16.69
C ASP A 141 -11.37 8.59 16.19
N PRO A 142 -11.37 7.35 16.67
CA PRO A 142 -12.31 6.34 16.20
C PRO A 142 -13.73 6.54 16.72
N ALA A 143 -13.91 7.38 17.75
CA ALA A 143 -15.23 7.66 18.32
C ALA A 143 -16.02 8.64 17.45
N GLN A 144 -15.32 9.50 16.71
CA GLN A 144 -15.94 10.51 15.86
C GLN A 144 -15.67 10.28 14.36
N ASP A 145 -15.09 9.12 13.99
CA ASP A 145 -14.71 8.78 12.60
C ASP A 145 -13.88 9.88 11.91
N ARG A 146 -12.95 10.51 12.63
CA ARG A 146 -12.15 11.61 12.13
C ARG A 146 -10.66 11.44 12.37
N LEU A 147 -9.89 12.23 11.64
CA LEU A 147 -8.45 12.41 11.80
C LEU A 147 -8.17 13.81 12.34
N VAL A 148 -7.26 13.92 13.30
CA VAL A 148 -6.92 15.17 13.99
C VAL A 148 -5.45 15.49 13.71
N ASP A 149 -5.14 16.74 13.41
CA ASP A 149 -3.77 17.19 13.20
C ASP A 149 -3.04 17.43 14.55
N ARG A 150 -1.73 17.73 14.46
CA ARG A 150 -0.89 17.98 15.64
C ARG A 150 -1.34 19.17 16.50
N ASP A 151 -2.11 20.10 15.92
CA ASP A 151 -2.66 21.25 16.63
C ASP A 151 -4.01 20.94 17.29
N GLY A 152 -4.48 19.70 17.20
CA GLY A 152 -5.77 19.27 17.72
C GLY A 152 -6.96 19.67 16.86
N ARG A 153 -6.73 20.11 15.62
CA ARG A 153 -7.79 20.49 14.68
C ARG A 153 -8.25 19.29 13.88
N ASP A 154 -9.53 19.27 13.54
CA ASP A 154 -10.07 18.26 12.64
C ASP A 154 -9.42 18.39 11.24
N ALA A 155 -8.64 17.36 10.87
CA ALA A 155 -7.98 17.32 9.57
C ALA A 155 -8.94 16.88 8.45
N SER A 156 -10.09 16.29 8.82
CA SER A 156 -11.06 15.72 7.89
C SER A 156 -11.65 16.77 6.95
N ASP A 157 -11.76 18.01 7.39
CA ASP A 157 -12.31 19.11 6.58
C ASP A 157 -11.48 19.42 5.33
N ARG A 158 -10.17 19.13 5.36
CA ARG A 158 -9.22 19.41 4.27
C ARG A 158 -8.82 18.20 3.46
N LEU A 159 -9.23 17.00 3.86
CA LEU A 159 -8.85 15.75 3.22
C LEU A 159 -9.96 15.26 2.28
N GLU A 160 -9.58 14.70 1.15
CA GLU A 160 -10.46 13.85 0.33
C GLU A 160 -10.35 12.40 0.78
N TRP A 161 -9.13 11.95 1.04
CA TRP A 161 -8.87 10.66 1.65
C TRP A 161 -7.50 10.61 2.34
N ALA A 162 -7.34 9.66 3.21
CA ALA A 162 -6.10 9.32 3.88
C ALA A 162 -5.98 7.81 4.07
N THR A 163 -4.79 7.27 3.94
CA THR A 163 -4.49 5.88 4.26
C THR A 163 -3.21 5.78 5.04
N VAL A 164 -3.21 4.99 6.11
CA VAL A 164 -2.03 4.84 6.95
C VAL A 164 -0.94 4.08 6.23
N GLY A 165 0.31 4.42 6.48
CA GLY A 165 1.50 3.71 6.03
C GLY A 165 2.59 3.73 7.07
N GLN A 166 3.56 2.83 6.93
CA GLN A 166 4.74 2.82 7.79
C GLN A 166 5.76 3.84 7.29
N ARG A 167 6.04 4.86 8.10
CA ARG A 167 6.96 5.92 7.73
C ARG A 167 8.38 5.41 7.64
N VAL A 168 9.02 5.59 6.49
CA VAL A 168 10.40 5.16 6.23
C VAL A 168 11.31 6.28 5.75
N VAL A 169 10.74 7.42 5.36
CA VAL A 169 11.49 8.63 5.03
C VAL A 169 10.84 9.83 5.71
N ARG A 170 11.67 10.69 6.30
CA ARG A 170 11.28 11.96 6.91
C ARG A 170 12.30 13.04 6.56
N ALA A 171 11.85 14.15 6.00
CA ALA A 171 12.68 15.29 5.62
C ALA A 171 13.93 14.88 4.80
N GLY A 172 13.75 14.03 3.80
CA GLY A 172 14.81 13.56 2.91
C GLY A 172 15.82 12.59 3.55
N ARG A 173 15.48 11.99 4.69
CA ARG A 173 16.33 11.03 5.40
C ARG A 173 15.57 9.76 5.72
N VAL A 174 16.27 8.64 5.70
CA VAL A 174 15.71 7.36 6.17
C VAL A 174 15.34 7.48 7.63
N THR A 175 14.12 7.10 7.98
CA THR A 175 13.64 7.08 9.36
C THR A 175 14.38 6.00 10.15
N PRO A 176 14.94 6.32 11.32
CA PRO A 176 15.61 5.32 12.17
C PRO A 176 14.70 4.16 12.53
N ILE A 177 15.26 2.95 12.61
CA ILE A 177 14.51 1.72 12.93
C ILE A 177 13.77 1.83 14.28
N GLU A 178 14.35 2.50 15.25
CA GLU A 178 13.74 2.71 16.56
C GLU A 178 12.47 3.57 16.47
N GLU A 179 12.50 4.59 15.61
CA GLU A 179 11.34 5.44 15.36
C GLU A 179 10.27 4.67 14.58
N ILE A 180 10.67 3.87 13.58
CA ILE A 180 9.75 2.99 12.86
C ILE A 180 9.10 2.00 13.82
N ALA A 181 9.88 1.39 14.72
CA ALA A 181 9.40 0.44 15.73
C ALA A 181 8.36 1.07 16.65
N ALA A 182 8.54 2.33 17.06
CA ALA A 182 7.62 3.03 17.96
C ALA A 182 6.21 3.19 17.39
N HIS A 183 6.07 3.13 16.08
CA HIS A 183 4.78 3.20 15.37
C HIS A 183 4.36 1.86 14.73
N PHE A 184 5.04 0.76 15.08
CA PHE A 184 4.75 -0.55 14.52
C PHE A 184 3.80 -1.33 15.44
N TYR A 185 2.64 -1.71 14.91
CA TYR A 185 1.58 -2.38 15.65
C TYR A 185 1.07 -3.66 14.96
N ASP A 186 1.68 -4.11 13.86
CA ASP A 186 1.19 -5.27 13.12
C ASP A 186 1.61 -6.60 13.74
N VAL A 187 0.77 -7.12 14.63
CA VAL A 187 0.97 -8.44 15.25
C VAL A 187 1.02 -9.56 14.23
N ARG A 188 0.23 -9.49 13.17
CA ARG A 188 0.21 -10.54 12.14
C ARG A 188 1.54 -10.63 11.43
N HIS A 189 2.14 -9.49 11.13
CA HIS A 189 3.45 -9.46 10.51
C HIS A 189 4.50 -10.09 11.42
N VAL A 190 4.48 -9.76 12.71
CA VAL A 190 5.36 -10.35 13.71
C VAL A 190 5.17 -11.86 13.79
N LEU A 191 3.92 -12.34 13.83
CA LEU A 191 3.60 -13.77 13.92
C LEU A 191 3.90 -14.53 12.62
N ALA A 192 3.63 -13.93 11.46
CA ALA A 192 3.86 -14.55 10.15
C ALA A 192 5.34 -14.70 9.82
N PHE A 193 6.20 -13.93 10.48
CA PHE A 193 7.65 -13.96 10.27
C PHE A 193 8.33 -15.14 10.96
N ASP A 194 7.60 -16.03 11.62
CA ASP A 194 8.23 -17.18 12.27
C ASP A 194 8.57 -18.28 11.26
N PRO A 195 9.85 -18.57 11.00
CA PRO A 195 10.26 -19.68 10.16
C PRO A 195 9.91 -21.04 10.79
N ARG A 196 9.69 -21.10 12.11
CA ARG A 196 9.47 -22.35 12.84
C ARG A 196 8.01 -22.65 13.13
N ARG A 197 7.08 -21.72 12.95
CA ARG A 197 5.63 -21.80 13.22
C ARG A 197 5.22 -22.36 14.61
N GLU A 198 6.14 -23.01 15.32
CA GLU A 198 5.89 -23.72 16.58
C GLU A 198 5.70 -22.76 17.78
N ASP A 199 6.27 -21.55 17.69
CA ASP A 199 6.25 -20.56 18.76
C ASP A 199 5.13 -19.50 18.65
N GLY A 200 4.28 -19.60 17.64
CA GLY A 200 3.29 -18.56 17.33
C GLY A 200 2.34 -18.26 18.50
N GLU A 201 1.87 -19.28 19.20
CA GLU A 201 0.95 -19.11 20.33
C GLU A 201 1.67 -18.50 21.54
N ARG A 202 2.88 -18.94 21.84
CA ARG A 202 3.70 -18.38 22.93
C ARG A 202 4.00 -16.90 22.68
N ILE A 203 4.32 -16.55 21.45
CA ILE A 203 4.59 -15.17 21.07
C ILE A 203 3.33 -14.32 21.15
N ARG A 204 2.20 -14.86 20.70
CA ARG A 204 0.90 -14.20 20.84
C ARG A 204 0.59 -13.92 22.30
N GLN A 205 0.74 -14.93 23.18
CA GLN A 205 0.54 -14.75 24.63
C GLN A 205 1.46 -13.66 25.18
N ALA A 206 2.76 -13.67 24.82
CA ALA A 206 3.71 -12.65 25.28
C ALA A 206 3.38 -11.24 24.77
N ILE A 207 2.81 -11.10 23.58
CA ILE A 207 2.34 -9.82 23.04
C ILE A 207 1.12 -9.31 23.80
N TYR A 208 0.17 -10.17 24.16
CA TYR A 208 -1.06 -9.79 24.87
C TYR A 208 -0.92 -9.82 26.39
N ASP A 209 0.25 -10.17 26.92
CA ASP A 209 0.49 -10.13 28.37
C ASP A 209 0.41 -8.68 28.89
N GLY A 210 -0.47 -8.48 29.89
CA GLY A 210 -0.74 -7.15 30.46
C GLY A 210 -1.52 -6.18 29.56
N TYR A 211 -2.23 -6.73 28.55
CA TYR A 211 -3.10 -5.95 27.66
C TYR A 211 -4.15 -5.12 28.42
N PRO A 212 -4.49 -3.86 27.98
CA PRO A 212 -3.89 -3.15 26.83
C PRO A 212 -2.62 -2.36 27.15
N ALA A 213 -2.23 -2.22 28.42
CA ALA A 213 -1.22 -1.26 28.86
C ALA A 213 0.19 -1.55 28.27
N THR A 214 0.55 -2.82 28.13
CA THR A 214 1.88 -3.26 27.68
C THR A 214 1.93 -3.63 26.20
N PHE A 215 0.79 -3.67 25.53
CA PHE A 215 0.66 -4.24 24.19
C PHE A 215 1.60 -3.61 23.18
N ALA A 216 1.63 -2.28 23.05
CA ALA A 216 2.50 -1.60 22.11
C ALA A 216 3.99 -1.94 22.33
N ALA A 217 4.43 -1.89 23.58
CA ALA A 217 5.81 -2.23 23.95
C ALA A 217 6.15 -3.71 23.64
N ASN A 218 5.22 -4.61 23.89
CA ASN A 218 5.39 -6.04 23.61
C ASN A 218 5.47 -6.32 22.10
N VAL A 219 4.60 -5.72 21.28
CA VAL A 219 4.68 -5.84 19.82
C VAL A 219 6.00 -5.32 19.29
N GLN A 220 6.42 -4.14 19.72
CA GLN A 220 7.67 -3.52 19.28
C GLN A 220 8.90 -4.33 19.69
N ARG A 221 8.87 -4.89 20.91
CA ARG A 221 9.93 -5.81 21.39
C ARG A 221 9.97 -7.07 20.51
N ALA A 222 8.85 -7.75 20.32
CA ALA A 222 8.74 -8.94 19.50
C ALA A 222 9.17 -8.69 18.05
N TRP A 223 8.82 -7.54 17.48
CA TRP A 223 9.22 -7.14 16.12
C TRP A 223 10.74 -7.05 15.98
N ARG A 224 11.42 -6.45 16.96
CA ARG A 224 12.89 -6.35 16.99
C ARG A 224 13.58 -7.69 17.25
N GLU A 225 13.17 -8.39 18.29
CA GLU A 225 13.77 -9.66 18.72
C GLU A 225 13.68 -10.75 17.64
N ARG A 226 12.62 -10.73 16.85
CA ARG A 226 12.43 -11.67 15.72
C ARG A 226 13.15 -11.25 14.45
N GLY A 227 13.81 -10.11 14.43
CA GLY A 227 14.56 -9.62 13.27
C GLY A 227 13.68 -9.18 12.10
N VAL A 228 12.40 -8.87 12.34
CA VAL A 228 11.48 -8.39 11.29
C VAL A 228 12.02 -7.17 10.55
N PRO A 229 12.71 -6.20 11.19
CA PRO A 229 13.32 -5.08 10.47
C PRO A 229 14.36 -5.46 9.43
N ARG A 230 14.99 -6.63 9.60
CA ARG A 230 16.03 -7.16 8.70
C ARG A 230 15.47 -8.13 7.66
N ALA A 231 14.19 -8.44 7.74
CA ALA A 231 13.54 -9.32 6.78
C ALA A 231 13.45 -8.65 5.42
N ARG A 232 13.66 -9.44 4.39
CA ARG A 232 13.54 -8.99 3.01
C ARG A 232 12.17 -9.40 2.47
N TYR A 233 11.43 -8.42 2.00
CA TYR A 233 10.15 -8.60 1.35
C TYR A 233 10.09 -7.71 0.12
N VAL A 234 9.19 -8.03 -0.79
CA VAL A 234 8.75 -7.05 -1.78
C VAL A 234 7.89 -6.02 -1.05
N HIS A 235 8.20 -4.76 -1.24
CA HIS A 235 7.45 -3.64 -0.65
C HIS A 235 6.85 -2.77 -1.74
N ASN A 236 5.71 -2.18 -1.44
CA ASN A 236 5.12 -1.06 -2.16
C ASN A 236 5.23 0.19 -1.29
N ALA A 237 6.06 1.12 -1.70
CA ALA A 237 6.33 2.34 -0.96
C ALA A 237 6.01 3.57 -1.82
N VAL A 238 5.52 4.61 -1.17
CA VAL A 238 5.23 5.90 -1.79
C VAL A 238 6.02 6.98 -1.09
N GLY A 239 6.78 7.73 -1.87
CA GLY A 239 7.44 8.97 -1.46
C GLY A 239 6.82 10.18 -2.12
N VAL A 240 6.99 11.33 -1.50
CA VAL A 240 6.57 12.62 -2.04
C VAL A 240 7.66 13.66 -1.87
N ASN A 241 7.74 14.58 -2.82
CA ASN A 241 8.47 15.83 -2.70
C ASN A 241 7.63 16.99 -3.29
N ALA A 242 8.18 18.17 -3.41
CA ALA A 242 7.47 19.34 -3.94
C ALA A 242 6.92 19.11 -5.36
N ASN A 243 7.58 18.31 -6.18
CA ASN A 243 7.31 18.18 -7.62
C ASN A 243 6.69 16.85 -8.02
N GLU A 244 6.90 15.77 -7.26
CA GLU A 244 6.61 14.41 -7.68
C GLU A 244 5.97 13.57 -6.58
N VAL A 245 5.22 12.57 -7.02
CA VAL A 245 4.90 11.36 -6.28
C VAL A 245 5.77 10.24 -6.83
N ILE A 246 6.47 9.54 -5.93
CA ILE A 246 7.45 8.51 -6.25
C ILE A 246 6.93 7.19 -5.70
N VAL A 247 6.82 6.18 -6.55
CA VAL A 247 6.45 4.82 -6.13
C VAL A 247 7.65 3.90 -6.33
N VAL A 248 8.02 3.18 -5.27
CA VAL A 248 9.06 2.15 -5.31
C VAL A 248 8.42 0.82 -4.98
N GLN A 249 8.58 -0.14 -5.90
CA GLN A 249 8.21 -1.54 -5.64
C GLN A 249 9.44 -2.41 -5.89
N ARG A 250 10.00 -2.94 -4.83
CA ARG A 250 11.18 -3.82 -4.88
C ARG A 250 11.31 -4.70 -3.65
N GLU A 251 12.14 -5.73 -3.77
CA GLU A 251 12.54 -6.53 -2.61
C GLU A 251 13.64 -5.81 -1.82
N GLY A 252 13.48 -5.77 -0.51
CA GLY A 252 14.47 -5.19 0.39
C GLY A 252 14.04 -5.27 1.84
N THR A 253 14.92 -4.82 2.72
CA THR A 253 14.59 -4.50 4.11
C THR A 253 13.85 -3.15 4.14
N ILE A 254 13.20 -2.85 5.25
CA ILE A 254 12.52 -1.56 5.47
C ILE A 254 13.49 -0.38 5.25
N GLU A 255 14.73 -0.50 5.74
CA GLU A 255 15.76 0.52 5.60
C GLU A 255 16.20 0.70 4.15
N GLU A 256 16.42 -0.41 3.42
CA GLU A 256 16.76 -0.36 1.98
C GLU A 256 15.65 0.28 1.14
N ILE A 257 14.38 0.09 1.51
CA ILE A 257 13.25 0.75 0.86
C ILE A 257 13.23 2.25 1.14
N GLY A 258 13.48 2.63 2.41
CA GLY A 258 13.66 4.03 2.77
C GLY A 258 14.80 4.69 1.99
N GLN A 259 15.94 4.01 1.88
CA GLN A 259 17.09 4.49 1.12
C GLN A 259 16.77 4.65 -0.37
N ALA A 260 16.06 3.69 -0.98
CA ALA A 260 15.64 3.79 -2.38
C ALA A 260 14.72 4.98 -2.65
N LEU A 261 13.82 5.31 -1.71
CA LEU A 261 12.97 6.49 -1.81
C LEU A 261 13.79 7.79 -1.69
N VAL A 262 14.77 7.84 -0.78
CA VAL A 262 15.67 9.01 -0.61
C VAL A 262 16.52 9.22 -1.88
N GLU A 263 17.10 8.16 -2.44
CA GLU A 263 17.86 8.19 -3.68
C GLU A 263 17.00 8.65 -4.86
N ALA A 264 15.71 8.28 -4.86
CA ALA A 264 14.75 8.77 -5.83
C ALA A 264 14.29 10.22 -5.59
N GLY A 265 14.75 10.88 -4.51
CA GLY A 265 14.47 12.27 -4.20
C GLY A 265 13.21 12.52 -3.36
N ALA A 266 12.71 11.50 -2.66
CA ALA A 266 11.59 11.69 -1.74
C ALA A 266 12.00 12.51 -0.50
N GLU A 267 11.19 13.50 -0.14
CA GLU A 267 11.30 14.24 1.12
C GLU A 267 10.61 13.50 2.26
N ASP A 268 9.46 12.90 1.98
CA ASP A 268 8.72 12.05 2.91
C ASP A 268 8.32 10.75 2.22
N GLY A 269 8.25 9.64 2.99
CA GLY A 269 7.96 8.33 2.42
C GLY A 269 7.33 7.35 3.40
N VAL A 270 6.39 6.53 2.89
CA VAL A 270 5.71 5.47 3.63
C VAL A 270 5.69 4.18 2.84
N ILE A 271 5.79 3.04 3.53
CA ILE A 271 5.47 1.72 2.99
C ILE A 271 3.96 1.49 3.17
N LEU A 272 3.30 1.06 2.11
CA LEU A 272 1.85 0.82 2.09
C LEU A 272 1.48 -0.66 2.01
N ASP A 273 2.35 -1.49 1.44
CA ASP A 273 2.10 -2.93 1.27
C ASP A 273 3.41 -3.71 1.23
N ASN A 274 3.35 -5.02 1.52
CA ASN A 274 4.49 -5.92 1.40
C ASN A 274 4.10 -7.35 1.03
N GLY A 275 5.10 -8.10 0.55
CA GLY A 275 4.97 -9.51 0.20
C GLY A 275 4.21 -9.75 -1.10
N GLY A 276 3.54 -10.90 -1.20
CA GLY A 276 2.90 -11.36 -2.43
C GLY A 276 1.66 -10.59 -2.87
N SER A 277 1.18 -9.62 -2.09
CA SER A 277 0.06 -8.73 -2.44
C SER A 277 0.49 -7.49 -3.22
N VAL A 278 1.78 -7.21 -3.30
CA VAL A 278 2.30 -6.02 -3.98
C VAL A 278 2.05 -6.11 -5.47
N VAL A 279 1.28 -5.15 -5.97
CA VAL A 279 0.85 -5.07 -7.38
C VAL A 279 0.91 -3.61 -7.84
N CYS A 280 1.36 -3.42 -9.07
CA CYS A 280 1.20 -2.20 -9.84
C CYS A 280 0.44 -2.51 -11.14
N TRP A 281 -0.61 -1.77 -11.41
CA TRP A 281 -1.32 -1.80 -12.67
C TRP A 281 -1.07 -0.48 -13.41
N VAL A 282 -0.79 -0.57 -14.70
CA VAL A 282 -0.50 0.59 -15.54
C VAL A 282 -1.39 0.54 -16.78
N TRP A 283 -1.95 1.68 -17.15
CA TRP A 283 -2.64 1.82 -18.42
C TRP A 283 -1.63 1.87 -19.59
N TRP A 284 -1.89 1.03 -20.60
CA TRP A 284 -1.09 0.97 -21.82
C TRP A 284 -1.81 1.65 -22.98
N ALA A 285 -1.22 2.67 -23.57
CA ALA A 285 -1.83 3.47 -24.64
C ALA A 285 -2.28 2.67 -25.86
N ASN A 286 -1.58 1.60 -26.17
CA ASN A 286 -1.78 0.86 -27.44
C ASN A 286 -2.79 -0.27 -27.36
N ALA A 287 -3.32 -0.62 -26.19
CA ALA A 287 -4.11 -1.83 -26.02
C ALA A 287 -5.56 -1.58 -25.62
N TYR A 288 -5.98 -0.36 -25.32
CA TYR A 288 -7.25 -0.07 -24.64
C TYR A 288 -7.42 -0.88 -23.33
N ARG A 289 -6.35 -1.50 -22.84
CA ARG A 289 -6.27 -2.32 -21.65
C ARG A 289 -5.08 -1.88 -20.84
N GLY A 290 -5.22 -1.93 -19.54
CA GLY A 290 -4.09 -1.85 -18.66
C GLY A 290 -3.41 -3.20 -18.48
N GLY A 291 -2.23 -3.19 -17.94
CA GLY A 291 -1.45 -4.38 -17.62
C GLY A 291 -0.90 -4.31 -16.21
N ILE A 292 -0.76 -5.47 -15.59
CA ILE A 292 -0.10 -5.60 -14.32
C ILE A 292 1.40 -5.68 -14.56
N ILE A 293 2.10 -4.79 -13.87
CA ILE A 293 3.54 -4.86 -13.70
C ILE A 293 3.74 -5.13 -12.22
N SER A 294 4.03 -6.35 -11.86
CA SER A 294 4.25 -6.70 -10.46
C SER A 294 5.66 -7.22 -10.26
N PRO A 295 6.33 -6.82 -9.18
CA PRO A 295 7.57 -7.46 -8.77
C PRO A 295 7.33 -8.87 -8.21
N THR A 296 6.09 -9.28 -7.95
CA THR A 296 5.77 -10.61 -7.43
C THR A 296 5.11 -11.48 -8.48
N VAL A 297 5.60 -12.72 -8.59
CA VAL A 297 4.95 -13.79 -9.37
C VAL A 297 3.92 -14.57 -8.54
N ASP A 298 3.95 -14.42 -7.21
CA ASP A 298 3.02 -15.10 -6.32
C ASP A 298 1.75 -14.28 -6.18
N TYR A 299 0.72 -14.74 -6.88
CA TYR A 299 -0.61 -14.22 -6.67
C TYR A 299 -1.08 -14.57 -5.27
N ARG A 300 -1.27 -13.56 -4.44
CA ARG A 300 -1.98 -13.68 -3.16
C ARG A 300 -3.25 -12.87 -3.20
N PRO A 301 -4.37 -13.44 -2.73
CA PRO A 301 -5.61 -12.68 -2.66
C PRO A 301 -5.46 -11.53 -1.66
N PRO A 302 -6.27 -10.61 -1.76
CA PRO A 302 -6.19 -9.28 -2.28
C PRO A 302 -5.81 -8.26 -1.24
N GLY A 303 -5.17 -7.22 -1.71
CA GLY A 303 -5.21 -5.96 -1.01
C GLY A 303 -6.67 -5.50 -0.84
N THR A 304 -7.05 -5.15 0.37
CA THR A 304 -8.37 -4.62 0.70
C THR A 304 -8.55 -3.21 0.17
N SER A 305 -7.50 -2.62 -0.37
CA SER A 305 -7.57 -1.32 -1.02
C SER A 305 -6.54 -1.16 -2.13
N ALA A 306 -6.79 -0.19 -2.98
CA ALA A 306 -5.90 0.27 -4.02
C ALA A 306 -5.89 1.80 -4.08
N ILE A 307 -4.75 2.37 -4.43
CA ILE A 307 -4.60 3.79 -4.74
C ILE A 307 -4.47 3.92 -6.24
N VAL A 308 -5.24 4.80 -6.82
CA VAL A 308 -5.24 5.08 -8.25
C VAL A 308 -4.83 6.53 -8.48
N PHE A 309 -3.78 6.74 -9.25
CA PHE A 309 -3.37 8.04 -9.77
C PHE A 309 -3.87 8.19 -11.20
N GLU A 310 -4.79 9.10 -11.45
CA GLU A 310 -5.24 9.46 -12.78
C GLU A 310 -4.24 10.42 -13.44
N LEU A 311 -3.99 10.21 -14.74
CA LEU A 311 -2.91 10.88 -15.45
C LEU A 311 -3.44 11.74 -16.60
N LYS A 312 -2.91 12.96 -16.76
CA LYS A 312 -3.24 13.88 -17.86
C LYS A 312 -2.61 13.45 -19.20
N GLY A 313 -1.51 12.70 -19.15
CA GLY A 313 -0.74 12.31 -20.35
C GLY A 313 -0.24 10.86 -20.29
N PRO A 314 0.53 10.43 -21.28
CA PRO A 314 1.08 9.09 -21.34
C PRO A 314 2.19 8.91 -20.31
N LEU A 315 2.38 7.65 -19.89
CA LEU A 315 3.50 7.22 -19.09
C LEU A 315 4.64 6.77 -20.00
N ASN A 316 5.83 7.33 -19.83
CA ASN A 316 7.05 6.84 -20.49
C ASN A 316 7.58 5.64 -19.68
N VAL A 317 7.74 4.51 -20.37
CA VAL A 317 8.26 3.28 -19.74
C VAL A 317 9.69 3.05 -20.19
N GLU A 318 10.60 2.97 -19.23
CA GLU A 318 11.99 2.63 -19.48
C GLU A 318 12.25 1.18 -19.06
N MET A 319 12.74 0.38 -20.00
CA MET A 319 13.12 -1.01 -19.79
C MET A 319 14.64 -1.15 -19.81
N PRO A 320 15.23 -2.16 -19.15
CA PRO A 320 16.64 -2.47 -19.31
C PRO A 320 16.96 -2.68 -20.79
N GLY A 321 17.81 -1.82 -21.36
CA GLY A 321 18.22 -1.88 -22.78
C GLY A 321 17.49 -0.93 -23.73
N GLY A 322 16.61 -0.06 -23.25
CA GLY A 322 15.98 0.98 -24.06
C GLY A 322 14.71 1.55 -23.44
N SER A 323 14.41 2.79 -23.71
CA SER A 323 13.15 3.43 -23.33
C SER A 323 12.07 3.09 -24.37
N VAL A 324 10.92 2.66 -23.92
CA VAL A 324 9.72 2.56 -24.74
C VAL A 324 8.83 3.74 -24.39
N SER A 325 8.83 4.78 -25.23
CA SER A 325 7.87 5.86 -25.10
C SER A 325 6.58 5.49 -25.84
N TYR A 326 5.48 5.44 -25.13
CA TYR A 326 4.17 5.28 -25.71
C TYR A 326 3.58 6.67 -25.96
N SER A 327 3.62 7.12 -27.18
CA SER A 327 2.94 8.35 -27.60
C SER A 327 1.44 8.08 -27.79
N THR A 328 0.65 9.03 -27.39
CA THR A 328 -0.80 9.06 -27.65
C THR A 328 -1.08 9.25 -29.12
N TRP A 329 -1.96 8.46 -29.62
CA TRP A 329 -2.76 8.79 -30.79
C TRP A 329 -4.11 9.28 -30.34
#